data_40202fca3659552010fe912ae7edf25b
#
_entry.id   40202fca3659552010fe912ae7edf25b
#
_cell.length_a   1.000
_cell.length_b   1.000
_cell.length_c   1.000
_cell.angle_alpha   90.00
_cell.angle_beta   90.00
_cell.angle_gamma   90.00
#
_symmetry.space_group_name_H-M   'P 1'
#
loop_
_entity.id
_entity.type
_entity.pdbx_description
1 polymer ?
#
loop_
_entity_poly.entity_id
_entity_poly.type
_entity_poly.pdbx_seq_one_letter_code
_entity_poly.pdbx_strand_id
1 'polypeptide(L)'
;MSKIKFWIDAMRLRTLPLSVSGIIIGSGMAALLDKWDTLIFLLAILTTISFQILSNFSNDLGDSQKGSDNINRIGPKRTVQAGLISKKEMKVGILIFTILSLIFSGSLIYVSIANLSKVLIYFYAGLALSCVLAAITYTIGKRAYGYHGFGDLMVFLFFGLVSTLGVFSLYGEGFQWLVLLPAITVGLWSTAVLNLNNLRDHENDKLSKKNTLVVSMGFEKAK
;
A
#
# COMPACT_ATOMS: atom_id res chain seq x y z
N MET A 1 -20.51 -0.58 20.44
CA MET A 1 -19.27 -1.24 19.95
C MET A 1 -18.08 -0.46 20.51
N SER A 2 -16.98 -1.15 20.86
CA SER A 2 -15.81 -0.46 21.45
C SER A 2 -15.06 0.36 20.39
N LYS A 3 -14.43 1.47 20.79
CA LYS A 3 -13.63 2.34 19.92
C LYS A 3 -12.49 1.58 19.25
N ILE A 4 -11.96 0.54 19.90
CA ILE A 4 -10.94 -0.36 19.35
C ILE A 4 -11.43 -1.06 18.08
N LYS A 5 -12.68 -1.53 18.05
CA LYS A 5 -13.25 -2.17 16.85
C LYS A 5 -13.25 -1.22 15.65
N PHE A 6 -13.57 0.07 15.85
CA PHE A 6 -13.56 1.05 14.75
C PHE A 6 -12.16 1.28 14.18
N TRP A 7 -11.11 1.26 15.02
CA TRP A 7 -9.73 1.31 14.55
C TRP A 7 -9.32 0.06 13.76
N ILE A 8 -9.72 -1.12 14.23
CA ILE A 8 -9.48 -2.39 13.50
C ILE A 8 -10.18 -2.36 12.13
N ASP A 9 -11.43 -1.86 12.08
CA ASP A 9 -12.16 -1.70 10.82
C ASP A 9 -11.46 -0.72 9.87
N ALA A 10 -10.91 0.40 10.40
CA ALA A 10 -10.15 1.37 9.63
C ALA A 10 -8.82 0.80 9.09
N MET A 11 -8.16 -0.08 9.84
CA MET A 11 -6.94 -0.79 9.40
C MET A 11 -7.18 -1.69 8.19
N ARG A 12 -8.42 -2.11 7.94
CA ARG A 12 -8.81 -2.98 6.80
C ARG A 12 -7.97 -4.25 6.73
N LEU A 13 -7.94 -5.04 7.81
CA LEU A 13 -7.11 -6.26 7.92
C LEU A 13 -7.26 -7.20 6.73
N ARG A 14 -8.43 -7.22 6.08
CA ARG A 14 -8.70 -8.03 4.87
C ARG A 14 -7.83 -7.66 3.66
N THR A 15 -7.18 -6.48 3.64
CA THR A 15 -6.28 -6.07 2.55
C THR A 15 -4.82 -6.44 2.84
N LEU A 16 -4.48 -6.81 4.07
CA LEU A 16 -3.12 -7.16 4.48
C LEU A 16 -2.56 -8.40 3.76
N PRO A 17 -3.32 -9.48 3.52
CA PRO A 17 -2.79 -10.63 2.77
C PRO A 17 -2.24 -10.23 1.40
N LEU A 18 -2.91 -9.29 0.71
CA LEU A 18 -2.45 -8.79 -0.58
C LEU A 18 -1.12 -8.02 -0.46
N SER A 19 -1.00 -7.16 0.58
CA SER A 19 0.22 -6.36 0.76
C SER A 19 1.42 -7.19 1.20
N VAL A 20 1.23 -8.28 1.97
CA VAL A 20 2.34 -9.14 2.41
C VAL A 20 2.72 -10.21 1.40
N SER A 21 1.90 -10.48 0.38
CA SER A 21 2.18 -11.51 -0.62
C SER A 21 3.51 -11.32 -1.34
N GLY A 22 3.84 -10.09 -1.73
CA GLY A 22 5.13 -9.76 -2.36
C GLY A 22 6.32 -10.00 -1.43
N ILE A 23 6.16 -9.69 -0.13
CA ILE A 23 7.19 -9.94 0.89
C ILE A 23 7.44 -11.45 1.04
N ILE A 24 6.37 -12.23 1.15
CA ILE A 24 6.47 -13.70 1.28
C ILE A 24 7.18 -14.29 0.05
N ILE A 25 6.80 -13.87 -1.15
CA ILE A 25 7.38 -14.37 -2.40
C ILE A 25 8.84 -13.94 -2.54
N GLY A 26 9.16 -12.66 -2.34
CA GLY A 26 10.53 -12.17 -2.46
C GLY A 26 11.47 -12.79 -1.43
N SER A 27 11.02 -12.95 -0.18
CA SER A 27 11.79 -13.65 0.86
C SER A 27 11.91 -15.15 0.58
N GLY A 28 10.85 -15.79 0.06
CA GLY A 28 10.88 -17.19 -0.39
C GLY A 28 11.89 -17.43 -1.53
N MET A 29 11.97 -16.49 -2.48
CA MET A 29 12.98 -16.55 -3.54
C MET A 29 14.41 -16.42 -3.00
N ALA A 30 14.64 -15.58 -1.98
CA ALA A 30 15.95 -15.52 -1.30
C ALA A 30 16.26 -16.81 -0.55
N ALA A 31 15.25 -17.43 0.09
CA ALA A 31 15.42 -18.73 0.75
C ALA A 31 15.83 -19.86 -0.21
N LEU A 32 15.35 -19.85 -1.47
CA LEU A 32 15.77 -20.81 -2.49
C LEU A 32 17.26 -20.67 -2.87
N LEU A 33 17.89 -19.55 -2.55
CA LEU A 33 19.31 -19.28 -2.74
C LEU A 33 20.11 -19.41 -1.42
N ASP A 34 19.55 -20.07 -0.40
CA ASP A 34 20.14 -20.23 0.93
C ASP A 34 20.48 -18.92 1.63
N LYS A 35 19.70 -17.84 1.35
CA LYS A 35 19.88 -16.47 1.90
C LYS A 35 18.79 -16.08 2.89
N TRP A 36 18.17 -17.06 3.57
CA TRP A 36 17.11 -16.74 4.53
C TRP A 36 17.67 -16.03 5.78
N ASP A 37 17.00 -14.93 6.13
CA ASP A 37 17.17 -14.22 7.41
C ASP A 37 15.78 -13.90 8.00
N THR A 38 15.50 -14.47 9.17
CA THR A 38 14.20 -14.33 9.84
C THR A 38 13.93 -12.90 10.28
N LEU A 39 14.97 -12.15 10.69
CA LEU A 39 14.81 -10.77 11.16
C LEU A 39 14.49 -9.83 9.99
N ILE A 40 15.15 -10.00 8.84
CA ILE A 40 14.81 -9.28 7.60
C ILE A 40 13.36 -9.57 7.22
N PHE A 41 12.93 -10.85 7.23
CA PHE A 41 11.56 -11.24 6.91
C PHE A 41 10.53 -10.57 7.85
N LEU A 42 10.72 -10.66 9.16
CA LEU A 42 9.79 -10.09 10.14
C LEU A 42 9.72 -8.57 10.03
N LEU A 43 10.86 -7.88 9.88
CA LEU A 43 10.90 -6.44 9.70
C LEU A 43 10.26 -6.01 8.38
N ALA A 44 10.43 -6.77 7.29
CA ALA A 44 9.77 -6.50 6.02
C ALA A 44 8.24 -6.63 6.13
N ILE A 45 7.75 -7.66 6.84
CA ILE A 45 6.31 -7.83 7.13
C ILE A 45 5.78 -6.63 7.95
N LEU A 46 6.46 -6.24 9.04
CA LEU A 46 6.05 -5.12 9.89
C LEU A 46 6.06 -3.79 9.11
N THR A 47 7.08 -3.56 8.30
CA THR A 47 7.20 -2.40 7.40
C THR A 47 6.01 -2.33 6.45
N THR A 48 5.72 -3.43 5.76
CA THR A 48 4.63 -3.49 4.78
C THR A 48 3.27 -3.31 5.42
N ILE A 49 3.01 -3.96 6.56
CA ILE A 49 1.76 -3.79 7.31
C ILE A 49 1.58 -2.34 7.74
N SER A 50 2.65 -1.69 8.23
CA SER A 50 2.59 -0.29 8.66
C SER A 50 2.27 0.66 7.51
N PHE A 51 2.91 0.50 6.35
CA PHE A 51 2.59 1.29 5.14
C PHE A 51 1.17 1.04 4.66
N GLN A 52 0.69 -0.21 4.70
CA GLN A 52 -0.67 -0.55 4.30
C GLN A 52 -1.71 0.12 5.20
N ILE A 53 -1.50 0.10 6.52
CA ILE A 53 -2.40 0.76 7.47
C ILE A 53 -2.34 2.29 7.29
N LEU A 54 -1.15 2.87 7.10
CA LEU A 54 -0.99 4.28 6.78
C LEU A 54 -1.80 4.68 5.55
N SER A 55 -1.70 3.88 4.46
CA SER A 55 -2.48 4.10 3.24
C SER A 55 -3.98 3.99 3.50
N ASN A 56 -4.43 2.99 4.27
CA ASN A 56 -5.85 2.80 4.59
C ASN A 56 -6.43 3.98 5.39
N PHE A 57 -5.69 4.49 6.38
CA PHE A 57 -6.09 5.66 7.17
C PHE A 57 -6.11 6.95 6.33
N SER A 58 -5.09 7.12 5.49
CA SER A 58 -5.03 8.25 4.55
C SER A 58 -6.20 8.23 3.57
N ASN A 59 -6.57 7.05 3.07
CA ASN A 59 -7.70 6.88 2.17
C ASN A 59 -9.04 7.18 2.88
N ASP A 60 -9.23 6.73 4.12
CA ASP A 60 -10.45 6.99 4.89
C ASP A 60 -10.62 8.51 5.14
N LEU A 61 -9.53 9.20 5.51
CA LEU A 61 -9.54 10.65 5.71
C LEU A 61 -9.73 11.41 4.39
N GLY A 62 -8.97 11.08 3.35
CA GLY A 62 -8.96 11.80 2.08
C GLY A 62 -10.28 11.66 1.31
N ASP A 63 -10.81 10.44 1.22
CA ASP A 63 -12.08 10.16 0.56
C ASP A 63 -13.26 10.82 1.30
N SER A 64 -13.22 10.88 2.65
CA SER A 64 -14.23 11.61 3.44
C SER A 64 -14.18 13.11 3.23
N GLN A 65 -13.00 13.69 2.96
CA GLN A 65 -12.85 15.13 2.69
C GLN A 65 -13.33 15.53 1.29
N LYS A 66 -13.23 14.60 0.34
CA LYS A 66 -13.60 14.80 -1.08
C LYS A 66 -15.03 14.34 -1.41
N GLY A 67 -15.74 13.72 -0.45
CA GLY A 67 -17.12 13.27 -0.62
C GLY A 67 -17.28 12.01 -1.46
N SER A 68 -16.18 11.30 -1.80
CA SER A 68 -16.27 10.01 -2.49
C SER A 68 -16.72 8.88 -1.57
N ASP A 69 -16.48 9.00 -0.27
CA ASP A 69 -17.14 8.17 0.73
C ASP A 69 -18.48 8.83 1.13
N ASN A 70 -19.56 8.40 0.50
CA ASN A 70 -20.92 8.90 0.73
C ASN A 70 -21.92 7.74 0.86
N ILE A 71 -23.22 8.06 1.01
CA ILE A 71 -24.27 7.07 1.24
C ILE A 71 -24.51 6.15 0.03
N ASN A 72 -24.14 6.58 -1.17
CA ASN A 72 -24.33 5.81 -2.42
C ASN A 72 -23.20 4.81 -2.66
N ARG A 73 -22.16 4.82 -1.82
CA ARG A 73 -21.04 3.90 -1.94
C ARG A 73 -21.47 2.47 -1.59
N ILE A 74 -21.22 1.52 -2.51
CA ILE A 74 -21.60 0.11 -2.35
C ILE A 74 -20.62 -0.62 -1.42
N GLY A 75 -19.35 -0.18 -1.35
CA GLY A 75 -18.32 -0.78 -0.50
C GLY A 75 -18.60 -0.61 1.00
N PRO A 76 -17.80 -1.27 1.86
CA PRO A 76 -17.96 -1.18 3.31
C PRO A 76 -17.91 0.27 3.80
N LYS A 77 -18.72 0.56 4.83
CA LYS A 77 -18.76 1.88 5.47
C LYS A 77 -17.38 2.29 5.95
N ARG A 78 -17.02 3.55 5.73
CA ARG A 78 -15.77 4.15 6.20
C ARG A 78 -15.94 4.75 7.57
N THR A 79 -14.92 4.62 8.41
CA THR A 79 -15.03 4.99 9.83
C THR A 79 -15.11 6.49 10.01
N VAL A 80 -14.41 7.31 9.21
CA VAL A 80 -14.49 8.78 9.27
C VAL A 80 -15.83 9.27 8.71
N GLN A 81 -16.27 8.75 7.58
CA GLN A 81 -17.55 9.12 6.96
C GLN A 81 -18.73 8.76 7.87
N ALA A 82 -18.66 7.61 8.56
CA ALA A 82 -19.68 7.19 9.50
C ALA A 82 -19.66 7.93 10.86
N GLY A 83 -18.71 8.86 11.06
CA GLY A 83 -18.56 9.59 12.33
C GLY A 83 -18.04 8.76 13.50
N LEU A 84 -17.56 7.51 13.24
CA LEU A 84 -17.05 6.59 14.26
C LEU A 84 -15.66 6.96 14.76
N ILE A 85 -14.84 7.57 13.88
CA ILE A 85 -13.52 8.15 14.18
C ILE A 85 -13.53 9.58 13.63
N SER A 86 -13.19 10.55 14.45
CA SER A 86 -13.13 11.95 14.03
C SER A 86 -11.95 12.19 13.08
N LYS A 87 -12.05 13.24 12.23
CA LYS A 87 -10.95 13.66 11.36
C LYS A 87 -9.66 13.98 12.12
N LYS A 88 -9.78 14.53 13.36
CA LYS A 88 -8.62 14.82 14.22
C LYS A 88 -7.94 13.53 14.67
N GLU A 89 -8.70 12.57 15.16
CA GLU A 89 -8.17 11.27 15.59
C GLU A 89 -7.53 10.53 14.41
N MET A 90 -8.16 10.53 13.24
CA MET A 90 -7.60 9.88 12.05
C MET A 90 -6.26 10.52 11.64
N LYS A 91 -6.09 11.84 11.74
CA LYS A 91 -4.80 12.50 11.52
C LYS A 91 -3.72 12.04 12.50
N VAL A 92 -4.08 11.84 13.78
CA VAL A 92 -3.15 11.27 14.77
C VAL A 92 -2.78 9.85 14.41
N GLY A 93 -3.74 9.03 13.99
CA GLY A 93 -3.48 7.66 13.49
C GLY A 93 -2.53 7.65 12.30
N ILE A 94 -2.71 8.54 11.33
CA ILE A 94 -1.81 8.72 10.17
C ILE A 94 -0.40 9.08 10.65
N LEU A 95 -0.26 10.03 11.57
CA LEU A 95 1.05 10.40 12.12
C LEU A 95 1.74 9.23 12.82
N ILE A 96 1.02 8.49 13.66
CA ILE A 96 1.55 7.31 14.36
C ILE A 96 2.06 6.26 13.34
N PHE A 97 1.26 5.91 12.32
CA PHE A 97 1.67 4.92 11.34
C PHE A 97 2.73 5.43 10.37
N THR A 98 2.83 6.75 10.15
CA THR A 98 3.99 7.34 9.46
C THR A 98 5.27 7.10 10.25
N ILE A 99 5.27 7.38 11.54
CA ILE A 99 6.43 7.18 12.41
C ILE A 99 6.80 5.68 12.48
N LEU A 100 5.81 4.80 12.70
CA LEU A 100 6.03 3.35 12.74
C LEU A 100 6.59 2.81 11.42
N SER A 101 6.08 3.27 10.28
CA SER A 101 6.57 2.89 8.96
C SER A 101 8.04 3.28 8.76
N LEU A 102 8.43 4.49 9.21
CA LEU A 102 9.81 4.95 9.13
C LEU A 102 10.73 4.20 10.12
N ILE A 103 10.25 3.88 11.32
CA ILE A 103 11.02 3.08 12.29
C ILE A 103 11.27 1.67 11.75
N PHE A 104 10.22 0.97 11.29
CA PHE A 104 10.37 -0.39 10.79
C PHE A 104 11.20 -0.45 9.50
N SER A 105 10.99 0.48 8.56
CA SER A 105 11.82 0.54 7.35
C SER A 105 13.27 0.91 7.64
N GLY A 106 13.52 1.83 8.57
CA GLY A 106 14.87 2.17 9.04
C GLY A 106 15.55 0.98 9.71
N SER A 107 14.83 0.24 10.58
CA SER A 107 15.32 -0.98 11.20
C SER A 107 15.63 -2.08 10.19
N LEU A 108 14.76 -2.24 9.18
CA LEU A 108 14.94 -3.18 8.07
C LEU A 108 16.21 -2.87 7.27
N ILE A 109 16.41 -1.59 6.90
CA ILE A 109 17.62 -1.14 6.20
C ILE A 109 18.85 -1.39 7.07
N TYR A 110 18.78 -1.07 8.36
CA TYR A 110 19.89 -1.26 9.30
C TYR A 110 20.34 -2.73 9.41
N VAL A 111 19.39 -3.65 9.55
CA VAL A 111 19.70 -5.10 9.62
C VAL A 111 20.28 -5.60 8.31
N SER A 112 19.83 -5.05 7.18
CA SER A 112 20.31 -5.43 5.84
C SER A 112 21.62 -4.72 5.44
N ILE A 113 22.19 -3.82 6.26
CA ILE A 113 23.37 -3.01 5.89
C ILE A 113 24.56 -3.85 5.42
N ALA A 114 24.81 -5.00 6.05
CA ALA A 114 25.91 -5.90 5.69
C ALA A 114 25.73 -6.48 4.27
N ASN A 115 24.50 -6.53 3.78
CA ASN A 115 24.13 -7.08 2.48
C ASN A 115 24.06 -6.01 1.38
N LEU A 116 24.12 -4.71 1.74
CA LEU A 116 23.82 -3.63 0.81
C LEU A 116 25.05 -2.74 0.52
N SER A 117 25.17 -2.34 -0.73
CA SER A 117 26.09 -1.24 -1.09
C SER A 117 25.58 0.11 -0.54
N LYS A 118 26.49 1.08 -0.37
CA LYS A 118 26.11 2.44 0.07
C LYS A 118 25.02 3.06 -0.82
N VAL A 119 25.07 2.82 -2.12
CA VAL A 119 24.08 3.33 -3.08
C VAL A 119 22.69 2.72 -2.78
N LEU A 120 22.62 1.43 -2.50
CA LEU A 120 21.36 0.76 -2.15
C LEU A 120 20.79 1.24 -0.82
N ILE A 121 21.64 1.53 0.17
CA ILE A 121 21.19 2.08 1.46
C ILE A 121 20.48 3.42 1.24
N TYR A 122 21.09 4.35 0.47
CA TYR A 122 20.45 5.63 0.15
C TYR A 122 19.20 5.47 -0.70
N PHE A 123 19.22 4.52 -1.66
CA PHE A 123 18.05 4.19 -2.46
C PHE A 123 16.88 3.74 -1.58
N TYR A 124 17.10 2.81 -0.63
CA TYR A 124 16.05 2.32 0.28
C TYR A 124 15.56 3.39 1.24
N ALA A 125 16.43 4.26 1.74
CA ALA A 125 16.02 5.40 2.55
C ALA A 125 15.10 6.36 1.76
N GLY A 126 15.45 6.68 0.52
CA GLY A 126 14.62 7.47 -0.39
C GLY A 126 13.30 6.76 -0.74
N LEU A 127 13.35 5.44 -0.94
CA LEU A 127 12.18 4.61 -1.22
C LEU A 127 11.20 4.60 -0.04
N ALA A 128 11.69 4.48 1.20
CA ALA A 128 10.85 4.54 2.41
C ALA A 128 10.09 5.87 2.51
N LEU A 129 10.77 7.01 2.26
CA LEU A 129 10.14 8.33 2.21
C LEU A 129 9.12 8.41 1.06
N SER A 130 9.44 7.87 -0.11
CA SER A 130 8.54 7.82 -1.27
C SER A 130 7.29 6.99 -0.98
N CYS A 131 7.42 5.87 -0.23
CA CYS A 131 6.28 5.06 0.20
C CYS A 131 5.35 5.83 1.14
N VAL A 132 5.90 6.62 2.11
CA VAL A 132 5.08 7.50 2.97
C VAL A 132 4.34 8.53 2.12
N LEU A 133 5.04 9.22 1.22
CA LEU A 133 4.43 10.22 0.35
C LEU A 133 3.35 9.59 -0.53
N ALA A 134 3.62 8.44 -1.15
CA ALA A 134 2.65 7.73 -1.99
C ALA A 134 1.41 7.31 -1.19
N ALA A 135 1.58 6.77 0.02
CA ALA A 135 0.46 6.35 0.87
C ALA A 135 -0.46 7.53 1.25
N ILE A 136 0.11 8.70 1.53
CA ILE A 136 -0.64 9.89 1.92
C ILE A 136 -1.29 10.58 0.70
N THR A 137 -0.50 10.80 -0.36
CA THR A 137 -0.95 11.58 -1.52
C THR A 137 -1.83 10.79 -2.49
N TYR A 138 -2.08 9.52 -2.21
CA TYR A 138 -3.06 8.72 -2.95
C TYR A 138 -4.45 9.37 -2.95
N THR A 139 -4.91 9.84 -1.78
CA THR A 139 -6.23 10.47 -1.61
C THR A 139 -6.17 11.86 -0.99
N ILE A 140 -5.15 12.19 -0.19
CA ILE A 140 -5.02 13.47 0.49
C ILE A 140 -4.32 14.49 -0.43
N GLY A 141 -4.81 15.73 -0.40
CA GLY A 141 -4.25 16.86 -1.15
C GLY A 141 -5.03 17.18 -2.43
N LYS A 142 -4.72 18.36 -3.01
CA LYS A 142 -5.41 18.87 -4.22
C LYS A 142 -5.13 18.01 -5.46
N ARG A 143 -3.95 17.41 -5.56
CA ARG A 143 -3.48 16.57 -6.68
C ARG A 143 -3.32 15.11 -6.25
N ALA A 144 -4.28 14.58 -5.50
CA ALA A 144 -4.27 13.18 -5.08
C ALA A 144 -4.29 12.24 -6.30
N TYR A 145 -3.22 11.48 -6.51
CA TYR A 145 -3.01 10.74 -7.75
C TYR A 145 -4.02 9.61 -7.97
N GLY A 146 -4.62 9.06 -6.90
CA GLY A 146 -5.70 8.08 -6.99
C GLY A 146 -6.99 8.65 -7.62
N TYR A 147 -7.14 9.99 -7.67
CA TYR A 147 -8.23 10.69 -8.34
C TYR A 147 -7.93 11.03 -9.81
N HIS A 148 -6.75 10.67 -10.30
CA HIS A 148 -6.28 11.02 -11.66
C HIS A 148 -5.88 9.77 -12.47
N GLY A 149 -6.35 8.58 -12.09
CA GLY A 149 -6.12 7.33 -12.82
C GLY A 149 -4.78 6.65 -12.60
N PHE A 150 -3.91 7.20 -11.73
CA PHE A 150 -2.58 6.60 -11.46
C PHE A 150 -2.61 5.48 -10.41
N GLY A 151 -3.78 5.16 -9.83
CA GLY A 151 -3.89 4.17 -8.77
C GLY A 151 -3.40 2.79 -9.19
N ASP A 152 -3.82 2.32 -10.36
CA ASP A 152 -3.49 0.99 -10.89
C ASP A 152 -1.99 0.84 -11.13
N LEU A 153 -1.34 1.85 -11.74
CA LEU A 153 0.11 1.87 -11.94
C LEU A 153 0.87 1.83 -10.61
N MET A 154 0.46 2.65 -9.64
CA MET A 154 1.14 2.72 -8.34
C MET A 154 0.96 1.43 -7.54
N VAL A 155 -0.22 0.78 -7.61
CA VAL A 155 -0.43 -0.53 -6.99
C VAL A 155 0.47 -1.57 -7.65
N PHE A 156 0.54 -1.63 -8.98
CA PHE A 156 1.44 -2.53 -9.69
C PHE A 156 2.90 -2.35 -9.24
N LEU A 157 3.38 -1.11 -9.17
CA LEU A 157 4.75 -0.79 -8.79
C LEU A 157 5.05 -1.16 -7.32
N PHE A 158 4.24 -0.67 -6.38
CA PHE A 158 4.53 -0.85 -4.95
C PHE A 158 4.22 -2.24 -4.43
N PHE A 159 3.09 -2.84 -4.82
CA PHE A 159 2.70 -4.17 -4.35
C PHE A 159 3.37 -5.29 -5.14
N GLY A 160 3.75 -5.05 -6.39
CA GLY A 160 4.46 -6.03 -7.22
C GLY A 160 5.97 -5.86 -7.12
N LEU A 161 6.48 -4.84 -7.83
CA LEU A 161 7.92 -4.70 -8.05
C LEU A 161 8.66 -4.34 -6.76
N VAL A 162 8.23 -3.27 -6.06
CA VAL A 162 8.91 -2.81 -4.84
C VAL A 162 8.83 -3.85 -3.74
N SER A 163 7.66 -4.45 -3.49
CA SER A 163 7.52 -5.44 -2.42
C SER A 163 8.32 -6.71 -2.67
N THR A 164 8.33 -7.22 -3.91
CA THR A 164 8.95 -8.51 -4.22
C THR A 164 10.44 -8.36 -4.52
N LEU A 165 10.82 -7.51 -5.50
CA LEU A 165 12.23 -7.29 -5.86
C LEU A 165 12.96 -6.54 -4.74
N GLY A 166 12.27 -5.56 -4.10
CA GLY A 166 12.85 -4.79 -3.02
C GLY A 166 13.23 -5.69 -1.85
N VAL A 167 12.30 -6.51 -1.33
CA VAL A 167 12.64 -7.39 -0.22
C VAL A 167 13.70 -8.43 -0.60
N PHE A 168 13.62 -9.01 -1.80
CA PHE A 168 14.62 -9.98 -2.28
C PHE A 168 16.04 -9.41 -2.22
N SER A 169 16.26 -8.18 -2.69
CA SER A 169 17.60 -7.58 -2.71
C SER A 169 18.12 -7.17 -1.33
N LEU A 170 17.28 -7.08 -0.29
CA LEU A 170 17.71 -6.87 1.10
C LEU A 170 18.48 -8.05 1.68
N TYR A 171 18.31 -9.24 1.11
CA TYR A 171 19.08 -10.44 1.48
C TYR A 171 20.48 -10.51 0.84
N GLY A 172 20.91 -9.48 0.13
CA GLY A 172 22.23 -9.40 -0.49
C GLY A 172 22.31 -9.90 -1.92
N GLU A 173 21.19 -10.29 -2.48
CA GLU A 173 21.11 -10.71 -3.87
C GLU A 173 20.85 -9.51 -4.79
N GLY A 174 21.60 -9.44 -5.87
CA GLY A 174 21.37 -8.48 -6.94
C GLY A 174 20.09 -8.76 -7.72
N PHE A 175 19.83 -7.95 -8.74
CA PHE A 175 18.69 -8.17 -9.62
C PHE A 175 18.75 -9.54 -10.30
N GLN A 176 17.66 -10.31 -10.16
CA GLN A 176 17.49 -11.63 -10.77
C GLN A 176 16.25 -11.63 -11.66
N TRP A 177 16.42 -11.96 -12.94
CA TRP A 177 15.30 -12.06 -13.90
C TRP A 177 14.22 -13.04 -13.44
N LEU A 178 14.63 -14.12 -12.76
CA LEU A 178 13.69 -15.10 -12.23
C LEU A 178 12.71 -14.50 -11.19
N VAL A 179 13.15 -13.52 -10.40
CA VAL A 179 12.32 -12.86 -9.40
C VAL A 179 11.37 -11.82 -10.02
N LEU A 180 11.70 -11.33 -11.22
CA LEU A 180 10.85 -10.37 -11.93
C LEU A 180 9.49 -10.98 -12.30
N LEU A 181 9.44 -12.25 -12.69
CA LEU A 181 8.20 -12.91 -13.08
C LEU A 181 7.17 -12.95 -11.92
N PRO A 182 7.50 -13.47 -10.72
CA PRO A 182 6.57 -13.43 -9.60
C PRO A 182 6.28 -11.99 -9.14
N ALA A 183 7.22 -11.05 -9.24
CA ALA A 183 6.97 -9.64 -8.93
C ALA A 183 5.89 -9.02 -9.84
N ILE A 184 5.98 -9.27 -11.15
CA ILE A 184 4.94 -8.86 -12.12
C ILE A 184 3.62 -9.54 -11.80
N THR A 185 3.61 -10.83 -11.48
CA THR A 185 2.40 -11.58 -11.15
C THR A 185 1.70 -10.99 -9.93
N VAL A 186 2.42 -10.73 -8.84
CA VAL A 186 1.86 -10.09 -7.64
C VAL A 186 1.31 -8.69 -7.98
N GLY A 187 2.04 -7.92 -8.78
CA GLY A 187 1.62 -6.60 -9.22
C GLY A 187 0.31 -6.64 -10.02
N LEU A 188 0.20 -7.55 -10.98
CA LEU A 188 -1.01 -7.72 -11.79
C LEU A 188 -2.21 -8.17 -10.95
N TRP A 189 -2.04 -9.14 -10.05
CA TRP A 189 -3.11 -9.56 -9.14
C TRP A 189 -3.55 -8.44 -8.21
N SER A 190 -2.61 -7.65 -7.69
CA SER A 190 -2.92 -6.51 -6.82
C SER A 190 -3.69 -5.42 -7.58
N THR A 191 -3.30 -5.16 -8.82
CA THR A 191 -4.01 -4.23 -9.71
C THR A 191 -5.39 -4.75 -10.08
N ALA A 192 -5.55 -6.05 -10.35
CA ALA A 192 -6.85 -6.65 -10.62
C ALA A 192 -7.82 -6.50 -9.42
N VAL A 193 -7.33 -6.68 -8.19
CA VAL A 193 -8.15 -6.43 -6.98
C VAL A 193 -8.55 -4.96 -6.88
N LEU A 194 -7.65 -4.02 -7.18
CA LEU A 194 -8.00 -2.59 -7.22
C LEU A 194 -9.03 -2.31 -8.31
N ASN A 195 -8.84 -2.86 -9.51
CA ASN A 195 -9.78 -2.70 -10.61
C ASN A 195 -11.19 -3.20 -10.23
N LEU A 196 -11.32 -4.39 -9.63
CA LEU A 196 -12.61 -4.90 -9.15
C LEU A 196 -13.28 -3.96 -8.13
N ASN A 197 -12.50 -3.32 -7.25
CA ASN A 197 -13.03 -2.32 -6.33
C ASN A 197 -13.50 -1.06 -7.09
N ASN A 198 -12.73 -0.59 -8.07
CA ASN A 198 -13.08 0.56 -8.89
C ASN A 198 -14.31 0.28 -9.78
N LEU A 199 -14.44 -0.94 -10.33
CA LEU A 199 -15.64 -1.38 -11.07
C LEU A 199 -16.88 -1.35 -10.18
N ARG A 200 -16.80 -1.90 -8.96
CA ARG A 200 -17.90 -1.86 -7.99
C ARG A 200 -18.34 -0.43 -7.66
N ASP A 201 -17.39 0.47 -7.45
CA ASP A 201 -17.64 1.83 -6.97
C ASP A 201 -17.74 2.84 -8.16
N HIS A 202 -17.72 2.39 -9.42
CA HIS A 202 -17.58 3.19 -10.64
C HIS A 202 -18.57 4.37 -10.73
N GLU A 203 -19.88 4.14 -10.52
CA GLU A 203 -20.89 5.19 -10.59
C GLU A 203 -20.67 6.26 -9.50
N ASN A 204 -20.35 5.82 -8.28
CA ASN A 204 -20.08 6.72 -7.17
C ASN A 204 -18.78 7.51 -7.39
N ASP A 205 -17.74 6.86 -7.94
CA ASP A 205 -16.46 7.51 -8.26
C ASP A 205 -16.66 8.60 -9.33
N LYS A 206 -17.46 8.33 -10.35
CA LYS A 206 -17.82 9.31 -11.39
C LYS A 206 -18.56 10.52 -10.81
N LEU A 207 -19.55 10.30 -9.94
CA LEU A 207 -20.31 11.38 -9.29
C LEU A 207 -19.43 12.24 -8.36
N SER A 208 -18.45 11.63 -7.68
CA SER A 208 -17.51 12.31 -6.80
C SER A 208 -16.27 12.87 -7.50
N LYS A 209 -16.25 12.88 -8.83
CA LYS A 209 -15.12 13.36 -9.66
C LYS A 209 -13.80 12.62 -9.35
N LYS A 210 -13.89 11.36 -8.96
CA LYS A 210 -12.74 10.47 -8.79
C LYS A 210 -12.50 9.74 -10.11
N ASN A 211 -11.55 10.25 -10.87
CA ASN A 211 -11.24 9.79 -12.23
C ASN A 211 -10.29 8.58 -12.18
N THR A 212 -10.81 7.42 -11.73
CA THR A 212 -10.05 6.16 -11.77
C THR A 212 -9.86 5.68 -13.20
N LEU A 213 -8.98 4.71 -13.42
CA LEU A 213 -8.78 4.13 -14.75
C LEU A 213 -10.11 3.55 -15.29
N VAL A 214 -10.91 2.92 -14.43
CA VAL A 214 -12.24 2.40 -14.77
C VAL A 214 -13.20 3.52 -15.22
N VAL A 215 -13.24 4.64 -14.52
CA VAL A 215 -14.07 5.79 -14.89
C VAL A 215 -13.64 6.37 -16.23
N SER A 216 -12.33 6.46 -16.50
CA SER A 216 -11.81 7.02 -17.76
C SER A 216 -11.97 6.08 -18.96
N MET A 217 -11.84 4.76 -18.77
CA MET A 217 -12.04 3.77 -19.85
C MET A 217 -13.52 3.44 -20.10
N GLY A 218 -14.36 3.61 -19.08
CA GLY A 218 -15.74 3.15 -19.04
C GLY A 218 -15.84 1.69 -18.57
N PHE A 219 -16.98 1.37 -17.92
CA PHE A 219 -17.22 0.09 -17.25
C PHE A 219 -16.97 -1.14 -18.14
N GLU A 220 -17.51 -1.13 -19.37
CA GLU A 220 -17.42 -2.28 -20.29
C GLU A 220 -15.99 -2.56 -20.78
N LYS A 221 -15.16 -1.52 -20.93
CA LYS A 221 -13.75 -1.69 -21.36
C LYS A 221 -12.83 -2.05 -20.20
N ALA A 222 -13.21 -1.72 -18.96
CA ALA A 222 -12.43 -1.97 -17.78
C ALA A 222 -12.68 -3.36 -17.17
N LYS A 223 -13.75 -4.05 -17.60
CA LYS A 223 -14.14 -5.40 -17.19
C LYS A 223 -13.32 -6.47 -17.90
#